data_a9f5f9f95ad1806aa66cbe700a42397e
#
_entry.id   a9f5f9f95ad1806aa66cbe700a42397e
#
_cell.length_a   1.000
_cell.length_b   1.000
_cell.length_c   1.000
_cell.angle_alpha   90.00
_cell.angle_beta   90.00
_cell.angle_gamma   90.00
#
_symmetry.space_group_name_H-M   'P 1'
#
loop_
_entity.id
_entity.type
_entity.pdbx_description
1 polymer ?
#
loop_
_entity_poly.entity_id
_entity_poly.type
_entity_poly.pdbx_seq_one_letter_code
_entity_poly.pdbx_strand_id
1 'polypeptide(L)'
;SVIFAGVVPPNPAELLGNKKFAGLINGARKSYDYVIIDAPPLGSVIDAAIIAKNCDASVLVISANTISYKFARFVKEQLEKSECPILGVVLNKVDMKQNKYYGKYYGKYYGEYYGDQKKKK
;
A
#
# COMPACT_ATOMS: atom_id res chain seq x y z
N SER A 1 0.63 18.03 1.37
CA SER A 1 -0.83 18.24 1.19
C SER A 1 -1.57 16.93 1.41
N VAL A 2 -2.78 16.97 1.96
CA VAL A 2 -3.64 15.81 2.18
C VAL A 2 -5.03 16.14 1.63
N ILE A 3 -5.62 15.17 0.92
CA ILE A 3 -7.02 15.20 0.50
C ILE A 3 -7.73 14.08 1.26
N PHE A 4 -8.70 14.43 2.06
CA PHE A 4 -9.49 13.44 2.80
C PHE A 4 -10.64 12.92 1.93
N ALA A 5 -11.01 11.66 2.16
CA ALA A 5 -12.27 11.13 1.63
C ALA A 5 -13.43 11.93 2.23
N GLY A 6 -14.34 12.35 1.39
CA GLY A 6 -15.56 13.04 1.80
C GLY A 6 -16.68 12.06 2.18
N VAL A 7 -17.92 12.50 1.98
CA VAL A 7 -19.10 11.63 2.15
C VAL A 7 -19.06 10.51 1.11
N VAL A 8 -19.31 9.28 1.55
CA VAL A 8 -19.34 8.12 0.66
C VAL A 8 -20.48 8.27 -0.35
N PRO A 9 -20.19 8.34 -1.64
CA PRO A 9 -21.22 8.44 -2.68
C PRO A 9 -21.89 7.08 -2.91
N PRO A 10 -23.10 7.06 -3.51
CA PRO A 10 -23.78 5.80 -3.81
C PRO A 10 -23.06 4.94 -4.89
N ASN A 11 -22.23 5.54 -5.72
CA ASN A 11 -21.52 4.88 -6.83
C ASN A 11 -20.02 5.22 -6.85
N PRO A 12 -19.23 4.80 -5.85
CA PRO A 12 -17.82 5.17 -5.74
C PRO A 12 -16.98 4.67 -6.93
N ALA A 13 -17.21 3.47 -7.42
CA ALA A 13 -16.49 2.89 -8.55
C ALA A 13 -16.61 3.71 -9.85
N GLU A 14 -17.80 4.25 -10.13
CA GLU A 14 -18.04 5.13 -11.28
C GLU A 14 -17.27 6.44 -11.16
N LEU A 15 -17.27 7.05 -9.97
CA LEU A 15 -16.53 8.28 -9.73
C LEU A 15 -15.03 8.10 -9.86
N LEU A 16 -14.49 7.00 -9.33
CA LEU A 16 -13.07 6.65 -9.43
C LEU A 16 -12.67 6.30 -10.88
N GLY A 17 -13.56 5.71 -11.67
CA GLY A 17 -13.36 5.44 -13.10
C GLY A 17 -13.53 6.67 -14.01
N ASN A 18 -13.92 7.81 -13.48
CA ASN A 18 -14.21 9.01 -14.24
C ASN A 18 -12.94 9.77 -14.68
N LYS A 19 -13.01 10.46 -15.83
CA LYS A 19 -11.95 11.35 -16.33
C LYS A 19 -11.54 12.45 -15.34
N LYS A 20 -12.44 12.90 -14.46
CA LYS A 20 -12.15 13.89 -13.42
C LYS A 20 -11.17 13.36 -12.38
N PHE A 21 -11.32 12.11 -11.94
CA PHE A 21 -10.37 11.48 -11.03
C PHE A 21 -8.99 11.31 -11.69
N ALA A 22 -8.95 10.79 -12.91
CA ALA A 22 -7.70 10.72 -13.66
C ALA A 22 -7.03 12.09 -13.84
N GLY A 23 -7.82 13.13 -14.10
CA GLY A 23 -7.35 14.51 -14.18
C GLY A 23 -6.76 15.04 -12.87
N LEU A 24 -7.37 14.70 -11.73
CA LEU A 24 -6.85 15.03 -10.40
C LEU A 24 -5.46 14.39 -10.16
N ILE A 25 -5.33 13.10 -10.44
CA ILE A 25 -4.05 12.37 -10.27
C ILE A 25 -2.98 12.96 -11.21
N ASN A 26 -3.32 13.21 -12.47
CA ASN A 26 -2.39 13.80 -13.43
C ASN A 26 -1.98 15.25 -13.05
N GLY A 27 -2.87 16.02 -12.44
CA GLY A 27 -2.56 17.33 -11.87
C GLY A 27 -1.60 17.22 -10.68
N ALA A 28 -1.87 16.31 -9.77
CA ALA A 28 -1.02 16.06 -8.61
C ALA A 28 0.41 15.62 -9.00
N ARG A 29 0.56 14.76 -10.01
CA ARG A 29 1.88 14.34 -10.54
C ARG A 29 2.76 15.51 -11.00
N LYS A 30 2.17 16.61 -11.47
CA LYS A 30 2.91 17.79 -11.91
C LYS A 30 3.40 18.66 -10.75
N SER A 31 2.80 18.50 -9.57
CA SER A 31 3.01 19.38 -8.42
C SER A 31 3.74 18.72 -7.27
N TYR A 32 3.85 17.39 -7.27
CA TYR A 32 4.42 16.61 -6.15
C TYR A 32 5.36 15.53 -6.66
N ASP A 33 6.45 15.28 -5.94
CA ASP A 33 7.41 14.20 -6.22
C ASP A 33 6.79 12.82 -6.00
N TYR A 34 5.87 12.71 -5.02
CA TYR A 34 5.13 11.49 -4.70
C TYR A 34 3.67 11.80 -4.47
N VAL A 35 2.81 10.95 -5.05
CA VAL A 35 1.36 10.94 -4.81
C VAL A 35 1.00 9.58 -4.24
N ILE A 36 0.62 9.53 -2.97
CA ILE A 36 0.25 8.30 -2.28
C ILE A 36 -1.27 8.27 -2.14
N ILE A 37 -1.89 7.20 -2.61
CA ILE A 37 -3.33 6.99 -2.53
C ILE A 37 -3.59 5.83 -1.57
N ASP A 38 -4.21 6.12 -0.43
CA ASP A 38 -4.72 5.11 0.49
C ASP A 38 -6.06 4.59 -0.01
N ALA A 39 -6.15 3.29 -0.19
CA ALA A 39 -7.31 2.64 -0.79
C ALA A 39 -7.91 1.57 0.14
N PRO A 40 -9.21 1.32 0.05
CA PRO A 40 -9.87 0.28 0.83
C PRO A 40 -9.33 -1.12 0.46
N PRO A 41 -9.55 -2.13 1.33
CA PRO A 41 -9.07 -3.49 1.08
C PRO A 41 -9.60 -4.07 -0.25
N LEU A 42 -8.70 -4.45 -1.14
CA LEU A 42 -9.02 -4.98 -2.47
C LEU A 42 -9.88 -6.26 -2.42
N GLY A 43 -9.78 -7.02 -1.33
CA GLY A 43 -10.62 -8.21 -1.13
C GLY A 43 -12.09 -7.92 -0.84
N SER A 44 -12.44 -6.68 -0.52
CA SER A 44 -13.79 -6.27 -0.17
C SER A 44 -14.48 -5.44 -1.26
N VAL A 45 -13.70 -4.61 -1.97
CA VAL A 45 -14.22 -3.67 -2.99
C VAL A 45 -13.27 -3.56 -4.17
N ILE A 46 -13.83 -3.27 -5.34
CA ILE A 46 -13.09 -3.13 -6.60
C ILE A 46 -12.35 -1.79 -6.73
N ASP A 47 -12.62 -0.84 -5.84
CA ASP A 47 -12.15 0.54 -5.92
C ASP A 47 -10.62 0.64 -6.06
N ALA A 48 -9.88 -0.16 -5.28
CA ALA A 48 -8.43 -0.18 -5.34
C ALA A 48 -7.89 -0.60 -6.72
N ALA A 49 -8.56 -1.53 -7.41
CA ALA A 49 -8.18 -1.95 -8.77
C ALA A 49 -8.47 -0.84 -9.81
N ILE A 50 -9.55 -0.06 -9.61
CA ILE A 50 -9.88 1.08 -10.47
C ILE A 50 -8.87 2.21 -10.26
N ILE A 51 -8.53 2.50 -9.01
CA ILE A 51 -7.52 3.50 -8.65
C ILE A 51 -6.16 3.14 -9.25
N ALA A 52 -5.76 1.86 -9.13
CA ALA A 52 -4.48 1.36 -9.61
C ALA A 52 -4.22 1.65 -11.09
N LYS A 53 -5.25 1.65 -11.94
CA LYS A 53 -5.13 2.01 -13.36
C LYS A 53 -4.62 3.44 -13.61
N ASN A 54 -4.70 4.32 -12.63
CA ASN A 54 -4.20 5.68 -12.70
C ASN A 54 -2.87 5.87 -11.96
N CYS A 55 -2.28 4.79 -11.42
CA CYS A 55 -1.05 4.81 -10.66
C CYS A 55 0.12 4.25 -11.48
N ASP A 56 1.34 4.69 -11.15
CA ASP A 56 2.55 4.16 -11.77
C ASP A 56 2.95 2.82 -11.17
N ALA A 57 2.57 2.60 -9.91
CA ALA A 57 2.83 1.36 -9.19
C ALA A 57 1.92 1.22 -7.96
N SER A 58 1.87 0.01 -7.40
CA SER A 58 1.12 -0.32 -6.20
C SER A 58 2.00 -1.01 -5.16
N VAL A 59 1.63 -0.87 -3.90
CA VAL A 59 2.21 -1.60 -2.77
C VAL A 59 1.09 -2.34 -2.06
N LEU A 60 1.24 -3.66 -1.93
CA LEU A 60 0.26 -4.47 -1.23
C LEU A 60 0.58 -4.52 0.26
N VAL A 61 -0.30 -3.99 1.11
CA VAL A 61 -0.13 -4.03 2.57
C VAL A 61 -0.97 -5.17 3.14
N ILE A 62 -0.30 -6.10 3.82
CA ILE A 62 -0.92 -7.28 4.43
C ILE A 62 -0.69 -7.22 5.95
N SER A 63 -1.76 -7.31 6.74
CA SER A 63 -1.64 -7.49 8.20
C SER A 63 -1.27 -8.94 8.52
N ALA A 64 -0.22 -9.13 9.32
CA ALA A 64 0.22 -10.47 9.74
C ALA A 64 -0.92 -11.20 10.48
N ASN A 65 -1.01 -12.50 10.25
CA ASN A 65 -1.99 -13.40 10.89
C ASN A 65 -3.47 -13.03 10.66
N THR A 66 -3.79 -12.15 9.69
CA THR A 66 -5.16 -11.69 9.46
C THR A 66 -5.82 -12.38 8.27
N ILE A 67 -5.04 -12.74 7.26
CA ILE A 67 -5.56 -13.36 6.03
C ILE A 67 -4.79 -14.64 5.71
N SER A 68 -5.45 -15.58 5.03
CA SER A 68 -4.80 -16.79 4.55
C SER A 68 -3.90 -16.50 3.34
N TYR A 69 -2.89 -17.34 3.13
CA TYR A 69 -2.05 -17.28 1.92
C TYR A 69 -2.87 -17.36 0.62
N LYS A 70 -3.91 -18.21 0.60
CA LYS A 70 -4.80 -18.35 -0.55
C LYS A 70 -5.53 -17.05 -0.87
N PHE A 71 -5.99 -16.33 0.16
CA PHE A 71 -6.64 -15.04 -0.02
C PHE A 71 -5.66 -13.95 -0.45
N ALA A 72 -4.46 -13.90 0.11
CA ALA A 72 -3.41 -12.97 -0.31
C ALA A 72 -3.04 -13.15 -1.79
N ARG A 73 -2.94 -14.41 -2.24
CA ARG A 73 -2.71 -14.75 -3.64
C ARG A 73 -3.86 -14.28 -4.54
N PHE A 74 -5.10 -14.52 -4.14
CA PHE A 74 -6.27 -14.04 -4.87
C PHE A 74 -6.25 -12.51 -5.02
N VAL A 75 -5.96 -11.76 -3.95
CA VAL A 75 -5.86 -10.29 -3.97
C VAL A 75 -4.75 -9.83 -4.92
N LYS A 76 -3.59 -10.47 -4.89
CA LYS A 76 -2.49 -10.21 -5.84
C LYS A 76 -2.94 -10.38 -7.29
N GLU A 77 -3.59 -11.50 -7.61
CA GLU A 77 -4.10 -11.79 -8.96
C GLU A 77 -5.14 -10.76 -9.43
N GLN A 78 -5.98 -10.23 -8.51
CA GLN A 78 -6.91 -9.15 -8.86
C GLN A 78 -6.18 -7.83 -9.16
N LEU A 79 -5.13 -7.52 -8.41
CA LEU A 79 -4.34 -6.31 -8.64
C LEU A 79 -3.53 -6.39 -9.94
N GLU A 80 -3.00 -7.55 -10.27
CA GLU A 80 -2.29 -7.80 -11.55
C GLU A 80 -3.20 -7.55 -12.77
N LYS A 81 -4.49 -7.82 -12.67
CA LYS A 81 -5.48 -7.52 -13.74
C LYS A 81 -5.70 -6.02 -13.97
N SER A 82 -5.28 -5.16 -13.05
CA SER A 82 -5.34 -3.70 -13.22
C SER A 82 -4.23 -3.15 -14.11
N GLU A 83 -3.27 -4.00 -14.52
CA GLU A 83 -2.07 -3.63 -15.28
C GLU A 83 -1.13 -2.67 -14.54
N CYS A 84 -1.37 -2.40 -13.25
CA CYS A 84 -0.52 -1.59 -12.41
C CYS A 84 0.61 -2.44 -11.81
N PRO A 85 1.88 -2.10 -12.04
CA PRO A 85 3.00 -2.84 -11.47
C PRO A 85 2.94 -2.91 -9.94
N ILE A 86 3.22 -4.09 -9.38
CA ILE A 86 3.31 -4.29 -7.93
C ILE A 86 4.79 -4.14 -7.53
N LEU A 87 5.14 -3.07 -6.81
CA LEU A 87 6.50 -2.85 -6.30
C LEU A 87 6.90 -3.87 -5.25
N GLY A 88 5.94 -4.35 -4.47
CA GLY A 88 6.19 -5.31 -3.43
C GLY A 88 5.06 -5.41 -2.42
N VAL A 89 5.35 -6.15 -1.34
CA VAL A 89 4.40 -6.43 -0.25
C VAL A 89 4.99 -5.93 1.07
N VAL A 90 4.20 -5.20 1.83
CA VAL A 90 4.51 -4.83 3.21
C VAL A 90 3.73 -5.72 4.15
N LEU A 91 4.43 -6.50 4.98
CA LEU A 91 3.80 -7.26 6.05
C LEU A 91 3.73 -6.37 7.30
N ASN A 92 2.52 -5.90 7.62
CA ASN A 92 2.26 -5.03 8.75
C ASN A 92 1.81 -5.81 9.99
N LYS A 93 1.90 -5.21 11.17
CA LYS A 93 1.48 -5.77 12.47
C LYS A 93 2.18 -7.10 12.82
N VAL A 94 3.42 -7.26 12.41
CA VAL A 94 4.22 -8.45 12.76
C VAL A 94 4.60 -8.38 14.24
N ASP A 95 4.25 -9.42 15.00
CA ASP A 95 4.73 -9.57 16.37
C ASP A 95 6.19 -10.05 16.38
N MET A 96 7.10 -9.10 16.56
CA MET A 96 8.54 -9.36 16.58
C MET A 96 8.99 -10.25 17.76
N LYS A 97 8.18 -10.34 18.84
CA LYS A 97 8.53 -11.15 20.03
C LYS A 97 8.25 -12.63 19.83
N GLN A 98 7.21 -12.97 19.06
CA GLN A 98 6.85 -14.35 18.78
C GLN A 98 7.70 -14.98 17.67
N ASN A 99 8.31 -14.19 16.83
CA ASN A 99 9.04 -14.68 15.66
C ASN A 99 10.55 -14.59 15.87
N LYS A 100 11.13 -15.60 16.57
CA LYS A 100 12.58 -15.71 16.84
C LYS A 100 13.46 -15.56 15.59
N TYR A 101 12.95 -15.90 14.41
CA TYR A 101 13.64 -15.77 13.14
C TYR A 101 13.77 -14.33 12.69
N TYR A 102 12.70 -13.54 12.79
CA TYR A 102 12.72 -12.12 12.42
C TYR A 102 13.49 -11.29 13.44
N GLY A 103 13.37 -11.56 14.74
CA GLY A 103 14.10 -10.86 15.79
C GLY A 103 15.62 -10.98 15.62
N LYS A 104 16.12 -12.13 15.17
CA LYS A 104 17.56 -12.35 14.93
C LYS A 104 18.08 -11.68 13.66
N TYR A 105 17.27 -11.62 12.59
CA TYR A 105 17.65 -11.01 11.32
C TYR A 105 17.56 -9.48 11.37
N TYR A 106 16.48 -8.95 11.89
CA TYR A 106 16.26 -7.49 11.98
C TYR A 106 17.03 -6.86 13.14
N GLY A 107 17.22 -7.55 14.26
CA GLY A 107 18.06 -7.09 15.37
C GLY A 107 19.51 -6.84 14.96
N LYS A 108 20.05 -7.66 14.05
CA LYS A 108 21.38 -7.47 13.51
C LYS A 108 21.44 -6.29 12.52
N TYR A 109 20.48 -6.17 11.62
CA TYR A 109 20.42 -5.08 10.61
C TYR A 109 20.14 -3.71 11.24
N TYR A 110 19.19 -3.61 12.15
CA TYR A 110 18.87 -2.35 12.82
C TYR A 110 19.88 -1.97 13.90
N GLY A 111 20.52 -2.94 14.54
CA GLY A 111 21.62 -2.70 15.49
C GLY A 111 22.83 -2.08 14.84
N GLU A 112 23.19 -2.48 13.63
CA GLU A 112 24.29 -1.89 12.86
C GLU A 112 23.96 -0.48 12.31
N TYR A 113 22.71 -0.24 11.86
CA TYR A 113 22.31 1.05 11.28
C TYR A 113 22.00 2.15 12.31
N TYR A 114 21.49 1.81 13.48
CA TYR A 114 21.12 2.79 14.53
C TYR A 114 22.02 2.74 15.75
N GLY A 115 22.90 1.75 15.87
CA GLY A 115 23.86 1.62 16.98
C GLY A 115 24.99 2.63 16.96
N ASP A 116 25.41 3.10 15.79
CA ASP A 116 26.54 4.03 15.63
C ASP A 116 26.20 5.51 15.96
N GLN A 117 24.93 5.87 16.05
CA GLN A 117 24.55 7.27 16.38
C GLN A 117 24.59 7.58 17.89
N LYS A 118 24.73 6.59 18.78
CA LYS A 118 24.83 6.81 20.23
C LYS A 118 26.25 6.92 20.78
N LYS A 119 27.28 6.81 19.96
CA LYS A 119 28.69 6.93 20.40
C LYS A 119 29.35 8.28 20.06
N LYS A 120 28.57 9.27 19.59
CA LYS A 120 29.08 10.65 19.41
C LYS A 120 28.27 11.63 20.24
N LYS A 121 28.40 11.53 21.54
CA LYS A 121 28.19 12.64 22.50
C LYS A 121 29.17 12.46 23.65
#